data_0c21e2bbbfd6078548398d831b1f4e6a
#
_entry.id   0c21e2bbbfd6078548398d831b1f4e6a
#
_cell.length_a   1.000
_cell.length_b   1.000
_cell.length_c   1.000
_cell.angle_alpha   90.00
_cell.angle_beta   90.00
_cell.angle_gamma   90.00
#
_symmetry.space_group_name_H-M   'P 1'
#
loop_
_entity.id
_entity.type
_entity.pdbx_description
1 polymer ?
#
loop_
_entity_poly.entity_id
_entity_poly.type
_entity_poly.pdbx_seq_one_letter_code
_entity_poly.pdbx_strand_id
1 'polypeptide(L)'
;MNGHYHRSNKGGGEWEFFNLPNTWQINYGKLVFNLQPFKFKHTGLFPEQAVNWDWFGEKIKNAKRPVKVLNLFAYTGGATLAAASAGASVTHVDASKGMVTWAKENAAASGLSDAPIRWLVDDCVKFVEREIRRGNKYDGIIMDPPSYGRGPKGEIWKIEEKIHPFIQLCTQILSDDPLLFLINSYTTGLQPAVLSYMLNTELVKKIGGKVEAEEIGLPVSSNGLVLPCGASGRWEK
;
A
#
# COMPACT_ATOMS: atom_id res chain seq x y z
N MET A 1 -28.65 3.24 5.53
CA MET A 1 -27.46 2.81 6.32
C MET A 1 -27.60 1.33 6.60
N ASN A 2 -26.56 0.54 6.30
CA ASN A 2 -26.63 -0.93 6.40
C ASN A 2 -25.92 -1.47 7.63
N GLY A 3 -25.03 -0.67 8.21
CA GLY A 3 -24.33 -0.94 9.45
C GLY A 3 -23.70 0.32 10.02
N HIS A 4 -23.41 0.32 11.30
CA HIS A 4 -22.77 1.42 12.01
C HIS A 4 -21.63 0.89 12.88
N TYR A 5 -20.49 1.58 12.88
CA TYR A 5 -19.37 1.26 13.76
C TYR A 5 -19.31 2.26 14.91
N HIS A 6 -19.56 1.80 16.11
CA HIS A 6 -19.49 2.57 17.34
C HIS A 6 -18.09 2.55 17.90
N ARG A 7 -17.42 3.70 17.95
CA ARG A 7 -16.10 3.83 18.57
C ARG A 7 -16.17 3.77 20.08
N SER A 8 -15.27 3.01 20.69
CA SER A 8 -15.07 3.00 22.12
C SER A 8 -14.06 4.08 22.54
N ASN A 9 -14.30 4.76 23.66
CA ASN A 9 -13.36 5.70 24.27
C ASN A 9 -12.06 5.04 24.77
N LYS A 10 -12.05 3.70 24.88
CA LYS A 10 -10.87 2.91 25.29
C LYS A 10 -10.08 2.35 24.11
N GLY A 11 -10.39 2.78 22.87
CA GLY A 11 -9.85 2.24 21.63
C GLY A 11 -10.69 1.07 21.07
N GLY A 12 -10.64 0.87 19.76
CA GLY A 12 -11.47 -0.10 19.05
C GLY A 12 -12.94 0.32 18.98
N GLY A 13 -13.85 -0.62 18.96
CA GLY A 13 -15.29 -0.42 18.87
C GLY A 13 -16.01 -1.66 18.39
N GLU A 14 -17.32 -1.51 18.13
CA GLU A 14 -18.20 -2.60 17.73
C GLU A 14 -19.05 -2.19 16.52
N TRP A 15 -19.36 -3.17 15.68
CA TRP A 15 -20.27 -3.03 14.56
C TRP A 15 -21.69 -3.33 14.99
N GLU A 16 -22.61 -2.43 14.66
CA GLU A 16 -24.05 -2.67 14.69
C GLU A 16 -24.51 -2.95 13.26
N PHE A 17 -25.13 -4.10 13.05
CA PHE A 17 -25.57 -4.56 11.73
C PHE A 17 -27.09 -4.38 11.59
N PHE A 18 -27.52 -3.71 10.52
CA PHE A 18 -28.94 -3.57 10.17
C PHE A 18 -29.29 -4.48 8.98
N ASN A 19 -28.68 -4.21 7.83
CA ASN A 19 -28.87 -4.99 6.61
C ASN A 19 -27.55 -5.05 5.81
N LEU A 20 -26.45 -5.28 6.52
CA LEU A 20 -25.14 -5.45 5.91
C LEU A 20 -24.86 -6.95 5.73
N PRO A 21 -24.53 -7.42 4.52
CA PRO A 21 -24.10 -8.80 4.35
C PRO A 21 -22.77 -9.06 5.08
N ASN A 22 -22.54 -10.32 5.47
CA ASN A 22 -21.29 -10.69 6.12
C ASN A 22 -20.08 -10.44 5.22
N THR A 23 -20.25 -10.64 3.91
CA THR A 23 -19.25 -10.39 2.88
C THR A 23 -19.93 -9.83 1.64
N TRP A 24 -19.22 -8.98 0.90
CA TRP A 24 -19.65 -8.48 -0.41
C TRP A 24 -18.44 -8.22 -1.29
N GLN A 25 -18.66 -7.92 -2.55
CA GLN A 25 -17.62 -7.57 -3.49
C GLN A 25 -17.85 -6.17 -4.06
N ILE A 26 -16.74 -5.49 -4.35
CA ILE A 26 -16.72 -4.29 -5.19
C ILE A 26 -15.67 -4.45 -6.29
N ASN A 27 -15.88 -3.74 -7.38
CA ASN A 27 -14.99 -3.78 -8.53
C ASN A 27 -14.30 -2.44 -8.74
N TYR A 28 -13.04 -2.48 -9.18
CA TYR A 28 -12.33 -1.34 -9.74
C TYR A 28 -11.67 -1.77 -11.06
N GLY A 29 -12.25 -1.32 -12.18
CA GLY A 29 -11.89 -1.85 -13.49
C GLY A 29 -12.07 -3.37 -13.56
N LYS A 30 -10.97 -4.09 -13.76
CA LYS A 30 -10.96 -5.58 -13.80
C LYS A 30 -10.68 -6.21 -12.43
N LEU A 31 -10.35 -5.41 -11.43
CA LEU A 31 -10.04 -5.91 -10.10
C LEU A 31 -11.33 -6.11 -9.29
N VAL A 32 -11.37 -7.19 -8.53
CA VAL A 32 -12.47 -7.57 -7.64
C VAL A 32 -11.95 -7.68 -6.22
N PHE A 33 -12.60 -6.97 -5.31
CA PHE A 33 -12.22 -6.95 -3.90
C PHE A 33 -13.33 -7.53 -3.04
N ASN A 34 -13.01 -8.57 -2.28
CA ASN A 34 -13.87 -9.11 -1.26
C ASN A 34 -13.81 -8.20 -0.03
N LEU A 35 -14.95 -7.78 0.46
CA LEU A 35 -15.08 -6.92 1.62
C LEU A 35 -15.88 -7.60 2.72
N GLN A 36 -15.52 -7.29 3.96
CA GLN A 36 -16.28 -7.71 5.16
C GLN A 36 -16.02 -6.74 6.30
N PRO A 37 -16.96 -6.57 7.23
CA PRO A 37 -16.69 -5.81 8.44
C PRO A 37 -15.55 -6.46 9.22
N PHE A 38 -14.55 -5.68 9.56
CA PHE A 38 -13.38 -6.14 10.30
C PHE A 38 -13.20 -5.32 11.57
N LYS A 39 -12.33 -5.78 12.46
CA LYS A 39 -11.97 -5.03 13.67
C LYS A 39 -11.51 -3.62 13.31
N PHE A 40 -11.74 -2.65 14.18
CA PHE A 40 -11.33 -1.24 13.98
C PHE A 40 -12.00 -0.51 12.80
N LYS A 41 -13.26 -0.80 12.49
CA LYS A 41 -14.06 -0.16 11.42
C LYS A 41 -13.62 -0.42 9.97
N HIS A 42 -12.56 -1.17 9.75
CA HIS A 42 -12.08 -1.45 8.41
C HIS A 42 -12.97 -2.49 7.71
N THR A 43 -13.05 -2.41 6.40
CA THR A 43 -13.84 -3.33 5.58
C THR A 43 -13.00 -4.09 4.55
N GLY A 44 -11.68 -3.90 4.58
CA GLY A 44 -10.76 -4.65 3.73
C GLY A 44 -10.24 -3.88 2.52
N LEU A 45 -10.62 -2.62 2.33
CA LEU A 45 -10.10 -1.79 1.23
C LEU A 45 -10.03 -0.32 1.64
N PHE A 46 -9.09 0.38 1.05
CA PHE A 46 -8.90 1.83 1.08
C PHE A 46 -9.10 2.36 -0.34
N PRO A 47 -10.34 2.70 -0.75
CA PRO A 47 -10.65 3.03 -2.14
C PRO A 47 -10.02 4.34 -2.63
N GLU A 48 -9.64 5.24 -1.74
CA GLU A 48 -8.88 6.46 -2.07
C GLU A 48 -7.50 6.16 -2.67
N GLN A 49 -6.98 4.94 -2.49
CA GLN A 49 -5.73 4.50 -3.10
C GLN A 49 -5.85 4.24 -4.61
N ALA A 50 -7.04 4.25 -5.18
CA ALA A 50 -7.26 4.03 -6.61
C ALA A 50 -6.45 5.01 -7.48
N VAL A 51 -6.32 6.27 -7.07
CA VAL A 51 -5.50 7.27 -7.76
C VAL A 51 -4.02 6.85 -7.87
N ASN A 52 -3.51 6.17 -6.85
CA ASN A 52 -2.15 5.63 -6.86
C ASN A 52 -2.06 4.38 -7.75
N TRP A 53 -3.10 3.52 -7.73
CA TRP A 53 -3.13 2.32 -8.60
C TRP A 53 -3.11 2.69 -10.07
N ASP A 54 -3.82 3.72 -10.47
CA ASP A 54 -3.81 4.24 -11.83
C ASP A 54 -2.44 4.81 -12.19
N TRP A 55 -1.87 5.65 -11.31
CA TRP A 55 -0.58 6.29 -11.50
C TRP A 55 0.55 5.27 -11.73
N PHE A 56 0.76 4.33 -10.81
CA PHE A 56 1.83 3.35 -11.00
C PHE A 56 1.48 2.28 -12.05
N GLY A 57 0.20 1.97 -12.23
CA GLY A 57 -0.27 1.03 -13.24
C GLY A 57 0.05 1.51 -14.64
N GLU A 58 -0.13 2.79 -14.92
CA GLU A 58 0.25 3.41 -16.19
C GLU A 58 1.76 3.35 -16.41
N LYS A 59 2.57 3.67 -15.40
CA LYS A 59 4.03 3.59 -15.50
C LYS A 59 4.53 2.19 -15.77
N ILE A 60 3.98 1.19 -15.09
CA ILE A 60 4.33 -0.22 -15.31
C ILE A 60 4.04 -0.63 -16.75
N LYS A 61 2.84 -0.31 -17.28
CA LYS A 61 2.46 -0.62 -18.66
C LYS A 61 3.36 0.06 -19.68
N ASN A 62 3.77 1.30 -19.41
CA ASN A 62 4.57 2.11 -20.32
C ASN A 62 6.08 1.81 -20.27
N ALA A 63 6.56 1.07 -19.27
CA ALA A 63 7.96 0.73 -19.11
C ALA A 63 8.52 -0.13 -20.25
N LYS A 64 7.66 -0.89 -20.97
CA LYS A 64 8.02 -1.77 -22.11
C LYS A 64 9.14 -2.77 -21.80
N ARG A 65 9.31 -3.12 -20.54
CA ARG A 65 10.25 -4.10 -20.02
C ARG A 65 9.64 -4.82 -18.82
N PRO A 66 10.17 -5.98 -18.43
CA PRO A 66 9.76 -6.60 -17.17
C PRO A 66 9.98 -5.66 -15.99
N VAL A 67 8.97 -5.53 -15.13
CA VAL A 67 9.00 -4.66 -13.95
C VAL A 67 8.82 -5.52 -12.70
N LYS A 68 9.70 -5.36 -11.72
CA LYS A 68 9.63 -6.00 -10.40
C LYS A 68 9.20 -4.98 -9.37
N VAL A 69 8.05 -5.20 -8.73
CA VAL A 69 7.51 -4.32 -7.71
C VAL A 69 7.54 -4.99 -6.34
N LEU A 70 8.01 -4.27 -5.34
CA LEU A 70 7.90 -4.64 -3.93
C LEU A 70 6.79 -3.84 -3.28
N ASN A 71 5.78 -4.52 -2.74
CA ASN A 71 4.71 -3.91 -1.96
C ASN A 71 4.87 -4.30 -0.49
N LEU A 72 5.11 -3.31 0.36
CA LEU A 72 5.37 -3.42 1.80
C LEU A 72 4.18 -2.89 2.59
N PHE A 73 3.86 -3.54 3.72
CA PHE A 73 2.63 -3.30 4.49
C PHE A 73 1.40 -3.48 3.59
N ALA A 74 1.43 -4.58 2.84
CA ALA A 74 0.64 -4.73 1.62
C ALA A 74 -0.86 -5.05 1.87
N TYR A 75 -1.25 -5.24 3.15
CA TYR A 75 -2.63 -5.42 3.59
C TYR A 75 -3.38 -6.48 2.78
N THR A 76 -4.61 -6.19 2.33
CA THR A 76 -5.45 -7.08 1.53
C THR A 76 -5.12 -7.08 0.03
N GLY A 77 -4.01 -6.44 -0.36
CA GLY A 77 -3.41 -6.58 -1.68
C GLY A 77 -3.89 -5.60 -2.73
N GLY A 78 -4.59 -4.51 -2.41
CA GLY A 78 -5.07 -3.56 -3.41
C GLY A 78 -3.98 -3.10 -4.40
N ALA A 79 -2.87 -2.57 -3.88
CA ALA A 79 -1.73 -2.15 -4.70
C ALA A 79 -1.02 -3.33 -5.39
N THR A 80 -0.96 -4.50 -4.74
CA THR A 80 -0.39 -5.73 -5.33
C THR A 80 -1.15 -6.15 -6.59
N LEU A 81 -2.49 -6.21 -6.48
CA LEU A 81 -3.34 -6.61 -7.61
C LEU A 81 -3.27 -5.59 -8.74
N ALA A 82 -3.29 -4.30 -8.41
CA ALA A 82 -3.17 -3.24 -9.41
C ALA A 82 -1.83 -3.32 -10.17
N ALA A 83 -0.70 -3.52 -9.47
CA ALA A 83 0.61 -3.67 -10.09
C ALA A 83 0.71 -4.96 -10.94
N ALA A 84 0.20 -6.09 -10.43
CA ALA A 84 0.17 -7.36 -11.17
C ALA A 84 -0.73 -7.28 -12.42
N SER A 85 -1.90 -6.66 -12.31
CA SER A 85 -2.81 -6.41 -13.45
C SER A 85 -2.19 -5.51 -14.52
N ALA A 86 -1.25 -4.65 -14.13
CA ALA A 86 -0.47 -3.82 -15.07
C ALA A 86 0.71 -4.56 -15.71
N GLY A 87 0.99 -5.81 -15.30
CA GLY A 87 2.04 -6.67 -15.87
C GLY A 87 3.31 -6.80 -15.05
N ALA A 88 3.35 -6.29 -13.82
CA ALA A 88 4.51 -6.43 -12.94
C ALA A 88 4.60 -7.82 -12.29
N SER A 89 5.82 -8.26 -12.01
CA SER A 89 6.08 -9.29 -11.02
C SER A 89 6.10 -8.64 -9.64
N VAL A 90 5.25 -9.09 -8.72
CA VAL A 90 5.06 -8.41 -7.43
C VAL A 90 5.52 -9.27 -6.26
N THR A 91 6.29 -8.69 -5.35
CA THR A 91 6.55 -9.27 -4.03
C THR A 91 5.66 -8.56 -3.00
N HIS A 92 4.70 -9.29 -2.46
CA HIS A 92 3.74 -8.83 -1.46
C HIS A 92 4.21 -9.21 -0.07
N VAL A 93 4.43 -8.24 0.80
CA VAL A 93 4.91 -8.46 2.17
C VAL A 93 3.96 -7.79 3.17
N ASP A 94 3.41 -8.58 4.07
CA ASP A 94 2.63 -8.11 5.21
C ASP A 94 2.88 -8.98 6.43
N ALA A 95 2.85 -8.39 7.62
CA ALA A 95 3.09 -9.12 8.87
C ALA A 95 1.92 -10.02 9.29
N SER A 96 0.71 -9.77 8.78
CA SER A 96 -0.51 -10.47 9.12
C SER A 96 -0.80 -11.62 8.14
N LYS A 97 -0.76 -12.85 8.63
CA LYS A 97 -1.16 -14.02 7.84
C LYS A 97 -2.59 -13.90 7.31
N GLY A 98 -3.51 -13.35 8.10
CA GLY A 98 -4.90 -13.16 7.68
C GLY A 98 -5.02 -12.19 6.49
N MET A 99 -4.26 -11.09 6.51
CA MET A 99 -4.24 -10.12 5.41
C MET A 99 -3.66 -10.72 4.13
N VAL A 100 -2.55 -11.46 4.23
CA VAL A 100 -1.97 -12.16 3.08
C VAL A 100 -2.92 -13.22 2.50
N THR A 101 -3.67 -13.93 3.35
CA THR A 101 -4.69 -14.88 2.89
C THR A 101 -5.80 -14.14 2.13
N TRP A 102 -6.32 -13.07 2.70
CA TRP A 102 -7.34 -12.24 2.06
C TRP A 102 -6.87 -11.63 0.74
N ALA A 103 -5.60 -11.18 0.67
CA ALA A 103 -4.99 -10.69 -0.56
C ALA A 103 -4.97 -11.76 -1.67
N LYS A 104 -4.69 -13.03 -1.32
CA LYS A 104 -4.76 -14.16 -2.27
C LYS A 104 -6.19 -14.42 -2.75
N GLU A 105 -7.18 -14.32 -1.86
CA GLU A 105 -8.61 -14.44 -2.22
C GLU A 105 -9.03 -13.32 -3.19
N ASN A 106 -8.57 -12.09 -2.96
CA ASN A 106 -8.78 -10.97 -3.87
C ASN A 106 -8.08 -11.19 -5.23
N ALA A 107 -6.88 -11.75 -5.24
CA ALA A 107 -6.19 -12.11 -6.47
C ALA A 107 -6.97 -13.17 -7.26
N ALA A 108 -7.48 -14.20 -6.60
CA ALA A 108 -8.29 -15.22 -7.23
C ALA A 108 -9.59 -14.63 -7.79
N ALA A 109 -10.30 -13.80 -7.02
CA ALA A 109 -11.52 -13.11 -7.48
C ALA A 109 -11.27 -12.19 -8.68
N SER A 110 -10.06 -11.61 -8.79
CA SER A 110 -9.63 -10.75 -9.89
C SER A 110 -9.06 -11.51 -11.10
N GLY A 111 -9.07 -12.86 -11.10
CA GLY A 111 -8.47 -13.66 -12.19
C GLY A 111 -6.94 -13.58 -12.23
N LEU A 112 -6.29 -13.27 -11.10
CA LEU A 112 -4.83 -13.12 -10.98
C LEU A 112 -4.17 -14.27 -10.21
N SER A 113 -4.80 -15.43 -10.12
CA SER A 113 -4.26 -16.60 -9.40
C SER A 113 -2.88 -17.03 -9.93
N ASP A 114 -2.69 -16.96 -11.24
CA ASP A 114 -1.45 -17.36 -11.93
C ASP A 114 -0.50 -16.19 -12.19
N ALA A 115 -0.85 -14.98 -11.71
CA ALA A 115 0.03 -13.83 -11.83
C ALA A 115 1.32 -14.03 -11.03
N PRO A 116 2.46 -13.49 -11.48
CA PRO A 116 3.76 -13.67 -10.81
C PRO A 116 3.83 -12.87 -9.51
N ILE A 117 3.07 -13.29 -8.50
CA ILE A 117 3.00 -12.67 -7.18
C ILE A 117 3.64 -13.59 -6.14
N ARG A 118 4.67 -13.09 -5.47
CA ARG A 118 5.31 -13.76 -4.34
C ARG A 118 4.68 -13.26 -3.03
N TRP A 119 3.97 -14.13 -2.33
CA TRP A 119 3.26 -13.83 -1.10
C TRP A 119 4.09 -14.14 0.13
N LEU A 120 4.25 -13.18 1.05
CA LEU A 120 5.08 -13.33 2.24
C LEU A 120 4.37 -12.79 3.49
N VAL A 121 4.38 -13.61 4.54
CA VAL A 121 4.02 -13.18 5.89
C VAL A 121 5.32 -12.89 6.63
N ASP A 122 5.66 -11.60 6.78
CA ASP A 122 6.97 -11.20 7.30
C ASP A 122 6.97 -9.76 7.84
N ASP A 123 7.94 -9.44 8.68
CA ASP A 123 8.26 -8.07 9.05
C ASP A 123 8.94 -7.36 7.88
N CYS A 124 8.41 -6.19 7.50
CA CYS A 124 8.88 -5.46 6.31
C CYS A 124 10.34 -5.01 6.42
N VAL A 125 10.78 -4.55 7.59
CA VAL A 125 12.17 -4.10 7.79
C VAL A 125 13.13 -5.27 7.65
N LYS A 126 12.86 -6.37 8.36
CA LYS A 126 13.68 -7.59 8.29
C LYS A 126 13.67 -8.21 6.91
N PHE A 127 12.54 -8.10 6.19
CA PHE A 127 12.47 -8.55 4.81
C PHE A 127 13.44 -7.76 3.93
N VAL A 128 13.39 -6.42 3.96
CA VAL A 128 14.26 -5.55 3.16
C VAL A 128 15.74 -5.78 3.50
N GLU A 129 16.11 -5.91 4.79
CA GLU A 129 17.47 -6.25 5.21
C GLU A 129 17.96 -7.58 4.60
N ARG A 130 17.08 -8.58 4.49
CA ARG A 130 17.43 -9.85 3.84
C ARG A 130 17.58 -9.72 2.32
N GLU A 131 16.76 -8.91 1.69
CA GLU A 131 16.87 -8.66 0.24
C GLU A 131 18.16 -7.91 -0.11
N ILE A 132 18.60 -6.98 0.75
CA ILE A 132 19.91 -6.32 0.63
C ILE A 132 21.04 -7.38 0.66
N ARG A 133 21.03 -8.26 1.67
CA ARG A 133 22.07 -9.33 1.79
C ARG A 133 22.07 -10.32 0.63
N ARG A 134 20.90 -10.51 -0.01
CA ARG A 134 20.74 -11.39 -1.19
C ARG A 134 21.08 -10.71 -2.51
N GLY A 135 21.27 -9.39 -2.50
CA GLY A 135 21.49 -8.61 -3.71
C GLY A 135 20.26 -8.50 -4.61
N ASN A 136 19.05 -8.76 -4.09
CA ASN A 136 17.82 -8.63 -4.85
C ASN A 136 17.48 -7.16 -5.08
N LYS A 137 16.95 -6.85 -6.27
CA LYS A 137 16.61 -5.50 -6.70
C LYS A 137 15.20 -5.42 -7.24
N TYR A 138 14.59 -4.23 -7.08
CA TYR A 138 13.22 -3.92 -7.48
C TYR A 138 13.18 -2.63 -8.29
N ASP A 139 12.34 -2.60 -9.31
CA ASP A 139 12.13 -1.42 -10.16
C ASP A 139 11.12 -0.44 -9.55
N GLY A 140 10.24 -0.93 -8.70
CA GLY A 140 9.28 -0.12 -7.98
C GLY A 140 9.12 -0.59 -6.54
N ILE A 141 8.97 0.39 -5.63
CA ILE A 141 8.64 0.13 -4.22
C ILE A 141 7.38 0.91 -3.87
N ILE A 142 6.43 0.20 -3.28
CA ILE A 142 5.16 0.76 -2.77
C ILE A 142 5.10 0.44 -1.29
N MET A 143 4.75 1.41 -0.45
CA MET A 143 4.56 1.18 0.98
C MET A 143 3.40 2.00 1.54
N ASP A 144 2.63 1.37 2.42
CA ASP A 144 1.54 1.99 3.18
C ASP A 144 1.67 1.65 4.67
N PRO A 145 2.70 2.21 5.33
CA PRO A 145 3.01 1.85 6.70
C PRO A 145 1.95 2.38 7.68
N PRO A 146 1.53 1.56 8.67
CA PRO A 146 0.62 2.01 9.71
C PRO A 146 1.33 3.01 10.65
N SER A 147 0.54 3.87 11.32
CA SER A 147 1.09 4.76 12.37
C SER A 147 1.78 3.96 13.48
N TYR A 148 1.18 2.83 13.86
CA TYR A 148 1.71 1.89 14.83
C TYR A 148 1.40 0.46 14.39
N GLY A 149 2.34 -0.45 14.60
CA GLY A 149 2.16 -1.86 14.28
C GLY A 149 3.05 -2.79 15.10
N ARG A 150 2.75 -4.08 15.02
CA ARG A 150 3.59 -5.15 15.58
C ARG A 150 3.87 -6.17 14.50
N GLY A 151 5.13 -6.51 14.34
CA GLY A 151 5.58 -7.60 13.49
C GLY A 151 5.20 -8.98 14.06
N PRO A 152 5.35 -10.04 13.26
CA PRO A 152 4.91 -11.40 13.63
C PRO A 152 5.68 -11.99 14.83
N LYS A 153 6.82 -11.42 15.19
CA LYS A 153 7.63 -11.83 16.35
C LYS A 153 7.67 -10.77 17.46
N GLY A 154 6.72 -9.82 17.45
CA GLY A 154 6.61 -8.76 18.45
C GLY A 154 7.44 -7.51 18.16
N GLU A 155 8.03 -7.38 16.96
CA GLU A 155 8.69 -6.15 16.52
C GLU A 155 7.74 -4.96 16.64
N ILE A 156 8.26 -3.83 17.12
CA ILE A 156 7.47 -2.60 17.25
C ILE A 156 7.80 -1.67 16.08
N TRP A 157 6.76 -1.27 15.36
CA TRP A 157 6.77 -0.23 14.37
C TRP A 157 6.07 1.02 14.91
N LYS A 158 6.76 2.14 14.89
CA LYS A 158 6.21 3.48 15.09
C LYS A 158 6.69 4.35 13.94
N ILE A 159 5.76 4.90 13.19
CA ILE A 159 6.06 5.56 11.92
C ILE A 159 6.99 6.76 12.12
N GLU A 160 6.79 7.56 13.15
CA GLU A 160 7.57 8.77 13.43
C GLU A 160 9.07 8.47 13.67
N GLU A 161 9.36 7.29 14.23
CA GLU A 161 10.73 6.86 14.53
C GLU A 161 11.36 6.09 13.36
N LYS A 162 10.55 5.40 12.56
CA LYS A 162 11.02 4.36 11.65
C LYS A 162 10.96 4.72 10.18
N ILE A 163 10.08 5.65 9.77
CA ILE A 163 9.81 5.84 8.35
C ILE A 163 11.01 6.35 7.55
N HIS A 164 11.72 7.35 8.02
CA HIS A 164 12.86 7.88 7.29
C HIS A 164 14.03 6.88 7.19
N PRO A 165 14.49 6.23 8.29
CA PRO A 165 15.46 5.15 8.20
C PRO A 165 15.01 4.00 7.29
N PHE A 166 13.71 3.70 7.24
CA PHE A 166 13.20 2.63 6.40
C PHE A 166 13.21 3.00 4.91
N ILE A 167 12.88 4.25 4.55
CA ILE A 167 13.06 4.74 3.19
C ILE A 167 14.54 4.60 2.78
N GLN A 168 15.48 5.02 3.62
CA GLN A 168 16.92 4.88 3.37
C GLN A 168 17.32 3.41 3.13
N LEU A 169 16.77 2.50 3.92
CA LEU A 169 17.01 1.07 3.75
C LEU A 169 16.47 0.58 2.40
N CYS A 170 15.25 0.97 2.05
CA CYS A 170 14.59 0.60 0.80
C CYS A 170 15.32 1.12 -0.45
N THR A 171 15.98 2.28 -0.39
CA THR A 171 16.75 2.78 -1.55
C THR A 171 17.89 1.83 -1.96
N GLN A 172 18.41 1.02 -1.03
CA GLN A 172 19.50 0.08 -1.31
C GLN A 172 19.06 -1.13 -2.14
N ILE A 173 17.76 -1.39 -2.26
CA ILE A 173 17.21 -2.49 -3.06
C ILE A 173 16.51 -2.00 -4.34
N LEU A 174 16.62 -0.73 -4.68
CA LEU A 174 16.22 -0.25 -6.00
C LEU A 174 17.18 -0.80 -7.06
N SER A 175 16.64 -1.10 -8.25
CA SER A 175 17.43 -1.49 -9.43
C SER A 175 18.26 -0.30 -9.93
N ASP A 176 19.15 -0.55 -10.89
CA ASP A 176 19.97 0.52 -11.49
C ASP A 176 19.13 1.47 -12.37
N ASP A 177 17.97 0.98 -12.86
CA ASP A 177 16.99 1.76 -13.61
C ASP A 177 15.60 1.65 -12.94
N PRO A 178 15.42 2.28 -11.75
CA PRO A 178 14.18 2.19 -10.99
C PRO A 178 13.11 3.06 -11.65
N LEU A 179 11.86 2.59 -11.54
CA LEU A 179 10.72 3.23 -12.20
C LEU A 179 9.95 4.16 -11.28
N LEU A 180 9.69 3.69 -10.03
CA LEU A 180 8.83 4.41 -9.08
C LEU A 180 9.13 4.07 -7.61
N PHE A 181 8.77 5.02 -6.75
CA PHE A 181 8.70 4.84 -5.31
C PHE A 181 7.46 5.55 -4.78
N LEU A 182 6.58 4.82 -4.12
CA LEU A 182 5.34 5.34 -3.53
C LEU A 182 5.32 5.10 -2.03
N ILE A 183 5.03 6.15 -1.28
CA ILE A 183 4.76 6.08 0.15
C ILE A 183 3.43 6.74 0.47
N ASN A 184 2.60 6.07 1.26
CA ASN A 184 1.36 6.61 1.79
C ASN A 184 1.47 6.89 3.28
N SER A 185 0.67 7.82 3.76
CA SER A 185 0.54 8.13 5.18
C SER A 185 -0.89 8.54 5.53
N TYR A 186 -1.40 7.95 6.60
CA TYR A 186 -2.65 8.32 7.27
C TYR A 186 -2.38 8.87 8.67
N THR A 187 -1.11 9.21 8.94
CA THR A 187 -0.66 9.66 10.26
C THR A 187 -0.63 11.18 10.31
N THR A 188 -1.28 11.75 11.31
CA THR A 188 -1.20 13.18 11.61
C THR A 188 0.27 13.58 11.82
N GLY A 189 0.69 14.67 11.15
CA GLY A 189 2.08 15.13 11.17
C GLY A 189 2.96 14.63 10.03
N LEU A 190 2.58 13.57 9.30
CA LEU A 190 3.23 13.14 8.06
C LEU A 190 2.46 13.65 6.84
N GLN A 191 2.47 14.96 6.70
CA GLN A 191 1.81 15.67 5.62
C GLN A 191 2.56 15.50 4.28
N PRO A 192 1.96 15.83 3.12
CA PRO A 192 2.60 15.72 1.80
C PRO A 192 3.99 16.37 1.75
N ALA A 193 4.15 17.57 2.34
CA ALA A 193 5.44 18.26 2.37
C ALA A 193 6.55 17.46 3.07
N VAL A 194 6.22 16.71 4.13
CA VAL A 194 7.18 15.86 4.86
C VAL A 194 7.56 14.65 4.00
N LEU A 195 6.60 14.02 3.33
CA LEU A 195 6.85 12.92 2.39
C LEU A 195 7.73 13.39 1.23
N SER A 196 7.39 14.56 0.65
CA SER A 196 8.18 15.19 -0.40
C SER A 196 9.62 15.44 0.04
N TYR A 197 9.83 15.99 1.24
CA TYR A 197 11.17 16.27 1.76
C TYR A 197 12.01 14.98 1.89
N MET A 198 11.45 13.91 2.45
CA MET A 198 12.14 12.63 2.59
C MET A 198 12.51 12.02 1.23
N LEU A 199 11.56 11.97 0.27
CA LEU A 199 11.82 11.41 -1.05
C LEU A 199 12.82 12.24 -1.86
N ASN A 200 12.76 13.57 -1.78
CA ASN A 200 13.75 14.44 -2.42
C ASN A 200 15.16 14.20 -1.85
N THR A 201 15.27 14.03 -0.52
CA THR A 201 16.56 13.81 0.14
C THR A 201 17.13 12.44 -0.19
N GLU A 202 16.30 11.40 -0.18
CA GLU A 202 16.77 10.02 -0.30
C GLU A 202 16.84 9.51 -1.75
N LEU A 203 16.04 10.06 -2.65
CA LEU A 203 15.97 9.61 -4.04
C LEU A 203 16.46 10.68 -5.01
N VAL A 204 15.80 11.84 -5.09
CA VAL A 204 16.14 12.85 -6.12
C VAL A 204 17.59 13.28 -6.04
N LYS A 205 18.09 13.59 -4.85
CA LYS A 205 19.49 14.00 -4.66
C LYS A 205 20.52 12.92 -5.02
N LYS A 206 20.14 11.64 -4.94
CA LYS A 206 21.06 10.50 -5.13
C LYS A 206 20.99 9.93 -6.54
N ILE A 207 19.78 9.82 -7.09
CA ILE A 207 19.56 9.12 -8.36
C ILE A 207 18.74 9.92 -9.37
N GLY A 208 18.40 11.20 -9.05
CA GLY A 208 17.58 12.05 -9.92
C GLY A 208 16.10 11.70 -9.88
N GLY A 209 15.36 12.04 -10.94
CA GLY A 209 13.91 11.87 -11.01
C GLY A 209 13.16 13.06 -10.39
N LYS A 210 11.88 12.92 -10.24
CA LYS A 210 11.00 13.96 -9.66
C LYS A 210 10.11 13.39 -8.55
N VAL A 211 9.69 14.27 -7.64
CA VAL A 211 8.76 13.94 -6.55
C VAL A 211 7.51 14.80 -6.66
N GLU A 212 6.38 14.16 -6.56
CA GLU A 212 5.07 14.77 -6.38
C GLU A 212 4.46 14.25 -5.08
N ALA A 213 3.96 15.14 -4.25
CA ALA A 213 3.31 14.75 -2.99
C ALA A 213 2.06 15.58 -2.77
N GLU A 214 0.96 14.89 -2.49
CA GLU A 214 -0.37 15.49 -2.37
C GLU A 214 -1.24 14.74 -1.36
N GLU A 215 -2.32 15.38 -0.93
CA GLU A 215 -3.39 14.70 -0.22
C GLU A 215 -4.18 13.83 -1.19
N ILE A 216 -4.55 12.63 -0.74
CA ILE A 216 -5.45 11.74 -1.45
C ILE A 216 -6.79 11.63 -0.75
N GLY A 217 -7.85 11.41 -1.50
CA GLY A 217 -9.18 11.31 -0.93
C GLY A 217 -10.22 10.77 -1.89
N LEU A 218 -11.45 10.74 -1.40
CA LEU A 218 -12.59 10.24 -2.15
C LEU A 218 -13.38 11.39 -2.77
N PRO A 219 -13.72 11.32 -4.07
CA PRO A 219 -14.57 12.32 -4.69
C PRO A 219 -15.99 12.27 -4.09
N VAL A 220 -16.52 13.43 -3.74
CA VAL A 220 -17.89 13.58 -3.18
C VAL A 220 -18.82 14.02 -4.29
N SER A 221 -19.65 13.09 -4.76
CA SER A 221 -20.55 13.32 -5.91
C SER A 221 -21.59 14.42 -5.66
N SER A 222 -21.97 14.65 -4.41
CA SER A 222 -23.02 15.64 -4.06
C SER A 222 -22.57 17.11 -4.12
N ASN A 223 -21.25 17.38 -4.02
CA ASN A 223 -20.73 18.75 -3.97
C ASN A 223 -19.50 18.99 -4.84
N GLY A 224 -18.97 17.95 -5.50
CA GLY A 224 -17.77 18.03 -6.35
C GLY A 224 -16.46 18.22 -5.61
N LEU A 225 -16.45 18.15 -4.28
CA LEU A 225 -15.25 18.24 -3.46
C LEU A 225 -14.60 16.87 -3.28
N VAL A 226 -13.43 16.84 -2.65
CA VAL A 226 -12.73 15.62 -2.25
C VAL A 226 -12.76 15.51 -0.73
N LEU A 227 -13.20 14.35 -0.22
CA LEU A 227 -13.07 14.01 1.20
C LEU A 227 -11.61 13.61 1.46
N PRO A 228 -10.83 14.40 2.20
CA PRO A 228 -9.43 14.06 2.48
C PRO A 228 -9.33 12.78 3.31
N CYS A 229 -8.46 11.86 2.90
CA CYS A 229 -8.27 10.59 3.60
C CYS A 229 -6.84 10.40 4.11
N GLY A 230 -5.84 10.77 3.32
CA GLY A 230 -4.43 10.60 3.64
C GLY A 230 -3.54 11.39 2.70
N ALA A 231 -2.25 11.10 2.72
CA ALA A 231 -1.24 11.72 1.88
C ALA A 231 -0.43 10.67 1.12
N SER A 232 0.00 11.00 -0.10
CA SER A 232 0.92 10.19 -0.90
C SER A 232 2.12 11.01 -1.31
N GLY A 233 3.30 10.40 -1.23
CA GLY A 233 4.52 10.86 -1.87
C GLY A 233 4.89 9.90 -2.99
N ARG A 234 5.05 10.41 -4.21
CA ARG A 234 5.35 9.67 -5.42
C ARG A 234 6.68 10.16 -5.99
N TRP A 235 7.63 9.26 -6.12
CA TRP A 235 8.85 9.51 -6.87
C TRP A 235 8.83 8.71 -8.16
N GLU A 236 9.31 9.30 -9.25
CA GLU A 236 9.53 8.64 -10.54
C GLU A 236 10.86 9.05 -11.15
N LYS A 237 11.46 8.12 -11.89
CA LYS A 237 12.71 8.34 -12.60
C LYS A 237 12.52 9.23 -13.82
#